data_e324493f3707d5c76a788a0ba2365cff
#
_entry.id   e324493f3707d5c76a788a0ba2365cff
#
_cell.length_a   1.000
_cell.length_b   1.000
_cell.length_c   1.000
_cell.angle_alpha   90.00
_cell.angle_beta   90.00
_cell.angle_gamma   90.00
#
_symmetry.space_group_name_H-M   'P 1'
#
loop_
_entity.id
_entity.type
_entity.pdbx_description
1 polymer ?
#
loop_
_entity_poly.entity_id
_entity_poly.type
_entity_poly.pdbx_seq_one_letter_code
_entity_poly.pdbx_strand_id
1 'polypeptide(L)'
;MQEYGFQANWKLLAENSFDAYHGLSTHATYFDYVVAAGGQFGETLTATAEPTDLGNGHAVIEYGAPWGRPIAKPVAAWGDEGAAECAEIHKRLEERFGKERADRIANNNFNMVIFPNFVINNIMAITLRTFFPEAPDHQHVKAWTLAPADESASMRERRLYNFLEFLGPGGFATPDDCEALKLCQKGYTNLTNAGWNDISKGMGQDPIISNDEEQMRIFWREWDRRIAGMSS
;
A
#
# COMPACT_ATOMS: atom_id res chain seq x y z
N MET A 1 3.83 -14.32 8.85
CA MET A 1 4.47 -13.10 9.38
C MET A 1 5.84 -12.99 8.76
N GLN A 2 6.27 -11.78 8.46
CA GLN A 2 7.62 -11.44 8.02
C GLN A 2 8.18 -10.36 8.94
N GLU A 3 9.48 -10.41 9.20
CA GLU A 3 10.19 -9.40 9.98
C GLU A 3 11.48 -9.03 9.24
N TYR A 4 11.79 -7.75 9.20
CA TYR A 4 13.02 -7.23 8.60
C TYR A 4 13.33 -5.85 9.14
N GLY A 5 14.61 -5.45 9.07
CA GLY A 5 15.05 -4.12 9.41
C GLY A 5 15.86 -3.51 8.28
N PHE A 6 15.88 -2.19 8.17
CA PHE A 6 16.69 -1.48 7.20
C PHE A 6 17.02 -0.06 7.63
N GLN A 7 18.04 0.51 6.98
CA GLN A 7 18.57 1.84 7.30
C GLN A 7 17.74 2.93 6.64
N ALA A 8 16.68 3.36 7.30
CA ALA A 8 15.92 4.56 6.98
C ALA A 8 15.09 4.98 8.20
N ASN A 9 14.78 6.27 8.30
CA ASN A 9 13.83 6.76 9.29
C ASN A 9 12.44 6.16 9.01
N TRP A 10 11.75 5.71 10.06
CA TRP A 10 10.46 5.05 9.93
C TRP A 10 9.38 5.92 9.26
N LYS A 11 9.48 7.24 9.34
CA LYS A 11 8.54 8.16 8.70
C LYS A 11 8.61 8.11 7.18
N LEU A 12 9.78 7.78 6.62
CA LEU A 12 9.93 7.57 5.17
C LEU A 12 9.11 6.37 4.71
N LEU A 13 9.09 5.28 5.48
CA LEU A 13 8.25 4.12 5.16
C LEU A 13 6.76 4.41 5.42
N ALA A 14 6.43 5.26 6.38
CA ALA A 14 5.06 5.71 6.57
C ALA A 14 4.55 6.48 5.34
N GLU A 15 5.32 7.44 4.81
CA GLU A 15 4.99 8.14 3.56
C GLU A 15 4.88 7.19 2.37
N ASN A 16 5.88 6.34 2.15
CA ASN A 16 5.88 5.35 1.07
C ASN A 16 4.63 4.45 1.10
N SER A 17 4.10 4.16 2.28
CA SER A 17 2.97 3.24 2.44
C SER A 17 1.64 3.76 1.87
N PHE A 18 1.51 5.05 1.60
CA PHE A 18 0.34 5.69 0.98
C PHE A 18 0.71 6.72 -0.10
N ASP A 19 1.90 6.58 -0.64
CA ASP A 19 2.32 7.23 -1.88
C ASP A 19 1.86 6.40 -3.09
N ALA A 20 0.98 6.97 -3.90
CA ALA A 20 0.40 6.25 -5.02
C ALA A 20 1.24 6.34 -6.31
N TYR A 21 2.16 7.29 -6.43
CA TYR A 21 2.90 7.50 -7.68
C TYR A 21 4.31 6.90 -7.71
N HIS A 22 4.92 6.55 -6.58
CA HIS A 22 6.24 5.89 -6.59
C HIS A 22 6.20 4.52 -7.27
N GLY A 23 5.04 3.84 -7.25
CA GLY A 23 4.89 2.48 -7.74
C GLY A 23 5.44 2.27 -9.16
N LEU A 24 5.14 3.20 -10.08
CA LEU A 24 5.59 3.09 -11.47
C LEU A 24 7.10 3.28 -11.65
N SER A 25 7.72 4.13 -10.85
CA SER A 25 9.15 4.41 -10.96
C SER A 25 10.00 3.42 -10.16
N THR A 26 9.53 3.02 -8.99
CA THR A 26 10.30 2.19 -8.05
C THR A 26 10.16 0.70 -8.37
N HIS A 27 8.95 0.25 -8.78
CA HIS A 27 8.66 -1.17 -9.00
C HIS A 27 8.62 -1.56 -10.48
N ALA A 28 9.41 -0.94 -11.34
CA ALA A 28 9.45 -1.24 -12.77
C ALA A 28 9.71 -2.74 -13.06
N THR A 29 10.60 -3.36 -12.29
CA THR A 29 10.92 -4.80 -12.41
C THR A 29 9.73 -5.70 -12.13
N TYR A 30 8.85 -5.32 -11.18
CA TYR A 30 7.62 -6.06 -10.95
C TYR A 30 6.65 -5.95 -12.13
N PHE A 31 6.50 -4.76 -12.70
CA PHE A 31 5.66 -4.57 -13.87
C PHE A 31 6.16 -5.36 -15.08
N ASP A 32 7.47 -5.37 -15.33
CA ASP A 32 8.08 -6.18 -16.38
C ASP A 32 7.84 -7.68 -16.16
N TYR A 33 7.96 -8.14 -14.92
CA TYR A 33 7.65 -9.52 -14.53
C TYR A 33 6.18 -9.87 -14.82
N VAL A 34 5.24 -9.03 -14.41
CA VAL A 34 3.81 -9.29 -14.64
C VAL A 34 3.49 -9.37 -16.14
N VAL A 35 4.07 -8.49 -16.95
CA VAL A 35 3.90 -8.52 -18.42
C VAL A 35 4.51 -9.80 -18.99
N ALA A 36 5.71 -10.18 -18.57
CA ALA A 36 6.36 -11.41 -19.01
C ALA A 36 5.58 -12.67 -18.62
N ALA A 37 4.85 -12.64 -17.50
CA ALA A 37 3.97 -13.71 -17.06
C ALA A 37 2.58 -13.70 -17.74
N GLY A 38 2.39 -12.88 -18.78
CA GLY A 38 1.13 -12.79 -19.54
C GLY A 38 0.07 -11.91 -18.89
N GLY A 39 0.42 -11.17 -17.85
CA GLY A 39 -0.46 -10.17 -17.25
C GLY A 39 -0.62 -8.96 -18.17
N GLN A 40 -1.76 -8.31 -18.05
CA GLN A 40 -2.04 -7.05 -18.76
C GLN A 40 -2.36 -5.98 -17.73
N PHE A 41 -1.78 -4.80 -17.90
CA PHE A 41 -2.19 -3.62 -17.16
C PHE A 41 -3.29 -2.92 -17.98
N GLY A 42 -4.38 -2.52 -17.32
CA GLY A 42 -5.38 -1.68 -17.95
C GLY A 42 -4.77 -0.33 -18.37
N GLU A 43 -5.45 0.38 -19.27
CA GLU A 43 -4.98 1.67 -19.83
C GLU A 43 -4.72 2.75 -18.76
N THR A 44 -5.28 2.61 -17.56
CA THR A 44 -5.08 3.51 -16.42
C THR A 44 -4.28 2.83 -15.32
N LEU A 45 -2.96 2.96 -15.38
CA LEU A 45 -2.06 2.63 -14.26
C LEU A 45 -2.15 3.66 -13.12
N THR A 46 -2.84 4.78 -13.33
CA THR A 46 -2.98 5.86 -12.37
C THR A 46 -4.17 5.63 -11.45
N ALA A 47 -3.92 5.61 -10.16
CA ALA A 47 -4.96 5.65 -9.15
C ALA A 47 -5.69 7.02 -9.23
N THR A 48 -7.00 6.99 -9.41
CA THR A 48 -7.85 8.19 -9.56
C THR A 48 -8.77 8.43 -8.37
N ALA A 49 -8.67 7.60 -7.32
CA ALA A 49 -9.48 7.78 -6.13
C ALA A 49 -9.01 9.00 -5.30
N GLU A 50 -9.92 9.58 -4.56
CA GLU A 50 -9.62 10.68 -3.66
C GLU A 50 -9.01 10.14 -2.35
N PRO A 51 -8.01 10.83 -1.79
CA PRO A 51 -7.54 10.54 -0.44
C PRO A 51 -8.62 10.91 0.58
N THR A 52 -8.84 10.09 1.58
CA THR A 52 -9.79 10.35 2.65
C THR A 52 -9.06 10.61 3.96
N ASP A 53 -9.32 11.78 4.55
CA ASP A 53 -8.90 12.10 5.92
C ASP A 53 -9.84 11.41 6.92
N LEU A 54 -9.29 10.53 7.74
CA LEU A 54 -10.01 9.82 8.79
C LEU A 54 -9.86 10.51 10.16
N GLY A 55 -9.19 11.67 10.21
CA GLY A 55 -8.88 12.39 11.43
C GLY A 55 -7.64 11.86 12.15
N ASN A 56 -7.08 12.67 13.04
CA ASN A 56 -5.93 12.33 13.89
C ASN A 56 -4.70 11.80 13.12
N GLY A 57 -4.49 12.27 11.89
CA GLY A 57 -3.39 11.84 11.04
C GLY A 57 -3.59 10.48 10.35
N HIS A 58 -4.78 9.88 10.51
CA HIS A 58 -5.15 8.67 9.79
C HIS A 58 -5.63 9.05 8.40
N ALA A 59 -5.16 8.33 7.39
CA ALA A 59 -5.57 8.57 6.01
C ALA A 59 -5.70 7.26 5.25
N VAL A 60 -6.55 7.25 4.24
CA VAL A 60 -6.70 6.14 3.30
C VAL A 60 -6.78 6.67 1.88
N ILE A 61 -6.07 6.00 0.99
CA ILE A 61 -6.28 6.08 -0.45
C ILE A 61 -6.90 4.77 -0.93
N GLU A 62 -7.96 4.89 -1.73
CA GLU A 62 -8.65 3.75 -2.33
C GLU A 62 -8.70 3.95 -3.84
N TYR A 63 -8.49 2.90 -4.60
CA TYR A 63 -8.45 2.97 -6.06
C TYR A 63 -8.84 1.64 -6.69
N GLY A 64 -9.37 1.68 -7.92
CA GLY A 64 -9.55 0.49 -8.73
C GLY A 64 -8.21 -0.22 -8.87
N ALA A 65 -8.21 -1.54 -8.73
CA ALA A 65 -6.99 -2.35 -8.69
C ALA A 65 -6.49 -2.69 -10.10
N PRO A 66 -5.77 -1.80 -10.80
CA PRO A 66 -5.35 -2.07 -12.19
C PRO A 66 -4.26 -3.16 -12.25
N TRP A 67 -3.46 -3.31 -11.20
CA TRP A 67 -2.34 -4.27 -11.14
C TRP A 67 -2.32 -5.08 -9.84
N GLY A 68 -3.08 -4.68 -8.84
CA GLY A 68 -3.18 -5.41 -7.57
C GLY A 68 -4.03 -6.66 -7.68
N ARG A 69 -3.99 -7.47 -6.63
CA ARG A 69 -4.71 -8.73 -6.51
C ARG A 69 -5.60 -8.70 -5.27
N PRO A 70 -6.64 -7.83 -5.24
CA PRO A 70 -7.57 -7.80 -4.13
C PRO A 70 -8.29 -9.14 -3.99
N ILE A 71 -8.94 -9.35 -2.85
CA ILE A 71 -9.37 -10.65 -2.35
C ILE A 71 -10.26 -11.47 -3.31
N ALA A 72 -11.02 -10.82 -4.19
CA ALA A 72 -11.93 -11.52 -5.09
C ALA A 72 -11.81 -11.08 -6.56
N LYS A 73 -10.72 -10.43 -6.92
CA LYS A 73 -10.43 -10.09 -8.32
C LYS A 73 -9.61 -11.20 -8.95
N PRO A 74 -10.15 -11.93 -9.96
CA PRO A 74 -9.39 -12.97 -10.63
C PRO A 74 -8.24 -12.36 -11.44
N VAL A 75 -7.14 -13.12 -11.55
CA VAL A 75 -6.04 -12.82 -12.45
C VAL A 75 -5.83 -14.01 -13.39
N ALA A 76 -5.39 -13.74 -14.62
CA ALA A 76 -5.25 -14.77 -15.65
C ALA A 76 -4.38 -15.95 -15.23
N ALA A 77 -3.32 -15.70 -14.46
CA ALA A 77 -2.41 -16.74 -13.95
C ALA A 77 -3.09 -17.78 -13.04
N TRP A 78 -4.27 -17.48 -12.47
CA TRP A 78 -5.00 -18.45 -11.63
C TRP A 78 -5.91 -19.39 -12.41
N GLY A 79 -6.09 -19.17 -13.71
CA GLY A 79 -6.94 -19.97 -14.57
C GLY A 79 -8.41 -19.96 -14.18
N ASP A 80 -9.18 -20.89 -14.77
CA ASP A 80 -10.63 -20.97 -14.57
C ASP A 80 -11.01 -21.34 -13.12
N GLU A 81 -10.22 -22.17 -12.47
CA GLU A 81 -10.44 -22.55 -11.06
C GLU A 81 -10.35 -21.35 -10.13
N GLY A 82 -9.30 -20.53 -10.29
CA GLY A 82 -9.14 -19.31 -9.52
C GLY A 82 -10.22 -18.28 -9.80
N ALA A 83 -10.65 -18.17 -11.05
CA ALA A 83 -11.75 -17.29 -11.44
C ALA A 83 -13.08 -17.74 -10.81
N ALA A 84 -13.38 -19.02 -10.82
CA ALA A 84 -14.59 -19.58 -10.19
C ALA A 84 -14.60 -19.37 -8.67
N GLU A 85 -13.46 -19.54 -8.02
CA GLU A 85 -13.32 -19.32 -6.58
C GLU A 85 -13.48 -17.85 -6.19
N CYS A 86 -12.92 -16.93 -6.98
CA CYS A 86 -13.17 -15.49 -6.82
C CYS A 86 -14.63 -15.13 -6.99
N ALA A 87 -15.31 -15.71 -7.98
CA ALA A 87 -16.75 -15.48 -8.22
C ALA A 87 -17.60 -15.95 -7.02
N GLU A 88 -17.27 -17.08 -6.41
CA GLU A 88 -17.97 -17.56 -5.21
C GLU A 88 -17.72 -16.65 -4.00
N ILE A 89 -16.50 -16.14 -3.82
CA ILE A 89 -16.20 -15.15 -2.78
C ILE A 89 -17.03 -13.88 -3.02
N HIS A 90 -17.05 -13.38 -4.24
CA HIS A 90 -17.82 -12.18 -4.60
C HIS A 90 -19.32 -12.37 -4.32
N LYS A 91 -19.88 -13.51 -4.68
CA LYS A 91 -21.28 -13.85 -4.40
C LYS A 91 -21.59 -13.82 -2.89
N ARG A 92 -20.73 -14.42 -2.05
CA ARG A 92 -20.88 -14.38 -0.58
C ARG A 92 -20.78 -12.95 -0.03
N LEU A 93 -19.94 -12.11 -0.60
CA LEU A 93 -19.86 -10.70 -0.25
C LEU A 93 -21.15 -9.95 -0.62
N GLU A 94 -21.72 -10.22 -1.83
CA GLU A 94 -22.97 -9.63 -2.30
C GLU A 94 -24.15 -10.02 -1.41
N GLU A 95 -24.28 -11.30 -1.07
CA GLU A 95 -25.31 -11.79 -0.15
C GLU A 95 -25.24 -11.12 1.23
N ARG A 96 -24.03 -10.81 1.71
CA ARG A 96 -23.81 -10.23 3.04
C ARG A 96 -23.90 -8.71 3.08
N PHE A 97 -23.43 -8.03 2.06
CA PHE A 97 -23.21 -6.58 2.09
C PHE A 97 -23.96 -5.80 0.99
N GLY A 98 -24.64 -6.50 0.08
CA GLY A 98 -25.23 -5.92 -1.13
C GLY A 98 -24.20 -5.68 -2.23
N LYS A 99 -24.70 -5.52 -3.47
CA LYS A 99 -23.87 -5.49 -4.68
C LYS A 99 -22.79 -4.40 -4.67
N GLU A 100 -23.17 -3.16 -4.40
CA GLU A 100 -22.25 -2.02 -4.45
C GLU A 100 -21.05 -2.19 -3.52
N ARG A 101 -21.31 -2.60 -2.27
CA ARG A 101 -20.26 -2.81 -1.28
C ARG A 101 -19.41 -4.06 -1.59
N ALA A 102 -20.03 -5.09 -2.15
CA ALA A 102 -19.34 -6.29 -2.60
C ALA A 102 -18.37 -5.97 -3.73
N ASP A 103 -18.81 -5.24 -4.74
CA ASP A 103 -18.01 -4.79 -5.86
C ASP A 103 -16.79 -3.97 -5.39
N ARG A 104 -17.01 -3.04 -4.46
CA ARG A 104 -15.94 -2.25 -3.86
C ARG A 104 -14.90 -3.10 -3.14
N ILE A 105 -15.35 -4.03 -2.28
CA ILE A 105 -14.46 -4.93 -1.52
C ILE A 105 -13.67 -5.86 -2.46
N ALA A 106 -14.34 -6.37 -3.49
CA ALA A 106 -13.77 -7.37 -4.39
C ALA A 106 -12.75 -6.79 -5.37
N ASN A 107 -12.94 -5.53 -5.81
CA ASN A 107 -12.22 -5.00 -6.97
C ASN A 107 -11.31 -3.83 -6.66
N ASN A 108 -11.42 -3.20 -5.47
CA ASN A 108 -10.59 -2.06 -5.13
C ASN A 108 -9.42 -2.45 -4.24
N ASN A 109 -8.32 -1.75 -4.47
CA ASN A 109 -7.21 -1.72 -3.53
C ASN A 109 -7.32 -0.50 -2.62
N PHE A 110 -6.76 -0.61 -1.43
CA PHE A 110 -6.59 0.51 -0.54
C PHE A 110 -5.24 0.44 0.19
N ASN A 111 -4.71 1.61 0.51
CA ASN A 111 -3.63 1.81 1.44
C ASN A 111 -4.11 2.74 2.54
N MET A 112 -4.13 2.26 3.77
CA MET A 112 -4.54 3.00 4.95
C MET A 112 -3.37 3.12 5.92
N VAL A 113 -3.06 4.33 6.32
CA VAL A 113 -2.12 4.60 7.41
C VAL A 113 -2.91 5.01 8.64
N ILE A 114 -2.73 4.26 9.71
CA ILE A 114 -3.18 4.61 11.05
C ILE A 114 -1.99 5.20 11.78
N PHE A 115 -2.06 6.50 12.00
CA PHE A 115 -0.99 7.26 12.63
C PHE A 115 -0.61 6.66 14.00
N PRO A 116 0.67 6.53 14.37
CA PRO A 116 1.79 7.01 13.56
C PRO A 116 2.39 5.96 12.61
N ASN A 117 2.29 4.66 12.87
CA ASN A 117 3.17 3.65 12.28
C ASN A 117 2.49 2.31 12.00
N PHE A 118 1.19 2.32 11.79
CA PHE A 118 0.45 1.11 11.45
C PHE A 118 -0.21 1.24 10.08
N VAL A 119 0.00 0.27 9.23
CA VAL A 119 -0.54 0.23 7.86
C VAL A 119 -1.42 -0.98 7.67
N ILE A 120 -2.54 -0.76 7.00
CA ILE A 120 -3.42 -1.80 6.48
C ILE A 120 -3.54 -1.59 4.98
N ASN A 121 -3.26 -2.62 4.19
CA ASN A 121 -3.51 -2.59 2.76
C ASN A 121 -4.01 -3.94 2.24
N ASN A 122 -4.57 -3.93 1.02
CA ASN A 122 -5.04 -5.13 0.35
C ASN A 122 -4.52 -5.25 -1.09
N ILE A 123 -3.35 -4.70 -1.39
CA ILE A 123 -2.81 -4.69 -2.76
C ILE A 123 -2.62 -6.11 -3.30
N MET A 124 -1.94 -6.97 -2.56
CA MET A 124 -1.69 -8.37 -2.96
C MET A 124 -2.31 -9.39 -2.02
N ALA A 125 -2.58 -8.98 -0.81
CA ALA A 125 -3.25 -9.71 0.25
C ALA A 125 -3.65 -8.69 1.31
N ILE A 126 -4.60 -9.02 2.19
CA ILE A 126 -4.88 -8.16 3.34
C ILE A 126 -3.68 -8.22 4.28
N THR A 127 -2.96 -7.11 4.36
CA THR A 127 -1.69 -7.00 5.07
C THR A 127 -1.80 -5.99 6.19
N LEU A 128 -1.30 -6.36 7.36
CA LEU A 128 -1.04 -5.48 8.49
C LEU A 128 0.47 -5.29 8.60
N ARG A 129 0.92 -4.05 8.75
CA ARG A 129 2.34 -3.74 8.86
C ARG A 129 2.58 -2.67 9.91
N THR A 130 3.60 -2.85 10.75
CA THR A 130 4.04 -1.86 11.73
C THR A 130 5.52 -1.57 11.56
N PHE A 131 5.92 -0.34 11.88
CA PHE A 131 7.28 0.15 11.81
C PHE A 131 7.73 0.58 13.20
N PHE A 132 8.79 -0.01 13.71
CA PHE A 132 9.34 0.34 15.02
C PHE A 132 10.67 1.09 14.82
N PRO A 133 10.75 2.37 15.22
CA PRO A 133 12.03 3.08 15.20
C PRO A 133 12.98 2.46 16.23
N GLU A 134 14.15 2.04 15.77
CA GLU A 134 15.23 1.56 16.64
C GLU A 134 16.32 2.63 16.80
N ALA A 135 16.47 3.48 15.77
CA ALA A 135 17.35 4.64 15.75
C ALA A 135 16.77 5.70 14.81
N PRO A 136 17.30 6.94 14.80
CA PRO A 136 16.85 7.97 13.86
C PRO A 136 16.93 7.56 12.37
N ASP A 137 17.83 6.65 12.04
CA ASP A 137 18.13 6.15 10.69
C ASP A 137 17.94 4.63 10.57
N HIS A 138 17.28 3.99 11.52
CA HIS A 138 17.03 2.55 11.49
C HIS A 138 15.65 2.21 12.02
N GLN A 139 15.00 1.24 11.36
CA GLN A 139 13.68 0.76 11.74
C GLN A 139 13.57 -0.76 11.60
N HIS A 140 12.70 -1.34 12.41
CA HIS A 140 12.28 -2.73 12.35
C HIS A 140 10.82 -2.81 11.90
N VAL A 141 10.55 -3.65 10.92
CA VAL A 141 9.23 -3.83 10.32
C VAL A 141 8.69 -5.22 10.64
N LYS A 142 7.43 -5.29 11.06
CA LYS A 142 6.66 -6.53 11.17
C LYS A 142 5.46 -6.47 10.25
N ALA A 143 5.28 -7.51 9.45
CA ALA A 143 4.18 -7.63 8.51
C ALA A 143 3.45 -8.97 8.67
N TRP A 144 2.12 -8.90 8.68
CA TRP A 144 1.24 -10.05 8.73
C TRP A 144 0.30 -10.04 7.54
N THR A 145 -0.05 -11.20 7.02
CA THR A 145 -1.17 -11.35 6.11
C THR A 145 -2.35 -11.96 6.84
N LEU A 146 -3.52 -11.38 6.65
CA LEU A 146 -4.78 -11.88 7.20
C LEU A 146 -5.47 -12.82 6.20
N ALA A 147 -6.26 -13.73 6.71
CA ALA A 147 -7.08 -14.63 5.94
C ALA A 147 -8.41 -14.90 6.65
N PRO A 148 -9.50 -15.19 5.90
CA PRO A 148 -10.69 -15.80 6.48
C PRO A 148 -10.35 -17.12 7.18
N ALA A 149 -11.04 -17.42 8.27
CA ALA A 149 -10.82 -18.66 9.02
C ALA A 149 -11.24 -19.91 8.21
N ASP A 150 -12.15 -19.74 7.28
CA ASP A 150 -12.72 -20.74 6.37
C ASP A 150 -12.10 -20.71 4.95
N GLU A 151 -10.92 -20.13 4.82
CA GLU A 151 -10.19 -20.03 3.56
C GLU A 151 -9.89 -21.44 3.00
N SER A 152 -10.18 -21.65 1.71
CA SER A 152 -9.80 -22.90 1.03
C SER A 152 -8.29 -23.07 0.93
N ALA A 153 -7.83 -24.30 0.72
CA ALA A 153 -6.40 -24.59 0.55
C ALA A 153 -5.82 -23.87 -0.68
N SER A 154 -6.57 -23.83 -1.78
CA SER A 154 -6.18 -23.15 -3.02
C SER A 154 -6.08 -21.62 -2.86
N MET A 155 -7.05 -21.00 -2.19
CA MET A 155 -6.99 -19.56 -1.90
C MET A 155 -5.84 -19.23 -0.96
N ARG A 156 -5.59 -20.08 0.03
CA ARG A 156 -4.45 -19.92 0.93
C ARG A 156 -3.13 -19.92 0.19
N GLU A 157 -2.95 -20.87 -0.71
CA GLU A 157 -1.74 -20.97 -1.53
C GLU A 157 -1.54 -19.71 -2.38
N ARG A 158 -2.58 -19.27 -3.12
CA ARG A 158 -2.53 -18.04 -3.94
C ARG A 158 -2.25 -16.79 -3.09
N ARG A 159 -2.92 -16.66 -1.96
CA ARG A 159 -2.70 -15.52 -1.05
C ARG A 159 -1.27 -15.49 -0.51
N LEU A 160 -0.75 -16.61 -0.08
CA LEU A 160 0.63 -16.70 0.42
C LEU A 160 1.63 -16.42 -0.70
N TYR A 161 1.38 -16.95 -1.89
CA TYR A 161 2.19 -16.67 -3.07
C TYR A 161 2.21 -15.17 -3.38
N ASN A 162 1.05 -14.52 -3.50
CA ASN A 162 0.93 -13.10 -3.76
C ASN A 162 1.64 -12.25 -2.70
N PHE A 163 1.47 -12.62 -1.43
CA PHE A 163 2.11 -11.92 -0.32
C PHE A 163 3.64 -12.04 -0.37
N LEU A 164 4.17 -13.21 -0.70
CA LEU A 164 5.60 -13.45 -0.78
C LEU A 164 6.23 -12.90 -2.07
N GLU A 165 5.49 -12.93 -3.18
CA GLU A 165 5.96 -12.43 -4.47
C GLU A 165 6.19 -10.92 -4.45
N PHE A 166 5.30 -10.17 -3.81
CA PHE A 166 5.33 -8.71 -3.84
C PHE A 166 5.93 -8.12 -2.56
N LEU A 167 5.50 -8.59 -1.41
CA LEU A 167 5.84 -8.03 -0.10
C LEU A 167 6.91 -8.86 0.62
N GLY A 168 7.65 -8.18 1.50
CA GLY A 168 8.68 -8.79 2.32
C GLY A 168 10.07 -8.79 1.68
N PRO A 169 11.08 -9.21 2.43
CA PRO A 169 12.49 -9.04 2.05
C PRO A 169 12.93 -9.80 0.81
N GLY A 170 12.17 -10.79 0.37
CA GLY A 170 12.43 -11.57 -0.85
C GLY A 170 11.43 -11.29 -1.98
N GLY A 171 10.52 -10.33 -1.81
CA GLY A 171 9.54 -9.96 -2.83
C GLY A 171 10.08 -8.96 -3.84
N PHE A 172 9.24 -8.58 -4.81
CA PHE A 172 9.62 -7.58 -5.81
C PHE A 172 9.58 -6.15 -5.26
N ALA A 173 8.57 -5.80 -4.45
CA ALA A 173 8.35 -4.42 -4.04
C ALA A 173 9.18 -4.00 -2.82
N THR A 174 9.20 -4.81 -1.77
CA THR A 174 9.84 -4.40 -0.52
C THR A 174 11.35 -4.14 -0.64
N PRO A 175 12.15 -4.93 -1.37
CA PRO A 175 13.57 -4.61 -1.56
C PRO A 175 13.80 -3.29 -2.30
N ASP A 176 13.00 -2.99 -3.32
CA ASP A 176 13.07 -1.74 -4.07
C ASP A 176 12.76 -0.55 -3.16
N ASP A 177 11.69 -0.63 -2.38
CA ASP A 177 11.33 0.38 -1.38
C ASP A 177 12.44 0.58 -0.35
N CYS A 178 12.97 -0.51 0.21
CA CYS A 178 14.03 -0.43 1.20
C CYS A 178 15.27 0.28 0.67
N GLU A 179 15.70 -0.01 -0.56
CA GLU A 179 16.86 0.65 -1.16
C GLU A 179 16.56 2.11 -1.49
N ALA A 180 15.40 2.42 -2.06
CA ALA A 180 14.99 3.79 -2.34
C ALA A 180 14.96 4.66 -1.06
N LEU A 181 14.33 4.15 0.00
CA LEU A 181 14.23 4.86 1.28
C LEU A 181 15.58 5.01 1.99
N LYS A 182 16.47 4.02 1.88
CA LYS A 182 17.84 4.11 2.36
C LYS A 182 18.64 5.20 1.62
N LEU A 183 18.45 5.31 0.31
CA LEU A 183 19.08 6.37 -0.47
C LEU A 183 18.50 7.77 -0.11
N CYS A 184 17.19 7.87 0.12
CA CYS A 184 16.58 9.09 0.65
C CYS A 184 17.18 9.47 2.02
N GLN A 185 17.28 8.52 2.94
CA GLN A 185 17.92 8.72 4.24
C GLN A 185 19.35 9.24 4.10
N LYS A 186 20.12 8.65 3.19
CA LYS A 186 21.49 9.12 2.90
C LYS A 186 21.49 10.54 2.34
N GLY A 187 20.53 10.89 1.48
CA GLY A 187 20.37 12.26 0.97
C GLY A 187 20.11 13.26 2.09
N TYR A 188 19.24 12.92 3.04
CA TYR A 188 18.88 13.78 4.17
C TYR A 188 20.00 14.00 5.18
N THR A 189 21.06 13.20 5.18
CA THR A 189 22.26 13.52 5.99
C THR A 189 22.94 14.82 5.53
N ASN A 190 22.65 15.28 4.33
CA ASN A 190 23.15 16.55 3.80
C ASN A 190 22.14 17.68 4.01
N LEU A 191 21.77 17.94 5.26
CA LEU A 191 20.77 18.94 5.64
C LEU A 191 21.00 20.34 5.06
N THR A 192 22.26 20.71 4.84
CA THR A 192 22.63 22.02 4.32
C THR A 192 22.15 22.26 2.89
N ASN A 193 22.07 21.18 2.09
CA ASN A 193 21.70 21.27 0.66
C ASN A 193 20.35 20.62 0.35
N ALA A 194 19.87 19.70 1.19
CA ALA A 194 18.62 18.98 0.92
C ALA A 194 17.36 19.83 1.15
N GLY A 195 17.42 20.78 2.10
CA GLY A 195 16.26 21.62 2.42
C GLY A 195 15.06 20.83 2.97
N TRP A 196 13.87 21.31 2.68
CA TRP A 196 12.60 20.70 3.04
C TRP A 196 12.05 19.87 1.88
N ASN A 197 11.35 18.78 2.18
CA ASN A 197 10.56 18.08 1.18
C ASN A 197 9.40 18.96 0.72
N ASP A 198 9.18 18.99 -0.59
CA ASP A 198 8.00 19.61 -1.17
C ASP A 198 6.88 18.54 -1.23
N ILE A 199 5.82 18.76 -0.48
CA ILE A 199 4.59 17.94 -0.46
C ILE A 199 3.38 18.77 -0.91
N SER A 200 3.60 19.75 -1.80
CA SER A 200 2.56 20.64 -2.27
C SER A 200 1.76 20.12 -3.46
N LYS A 201 2.15 18.99 -4.04
CA LYS A 201 1.46 18.41 -5.19
C LYS A 201 -0.03 18.24 -4.92
N GLY A 202 -0.86 18.76 -5.82
CA GLY A 202 -2.32 18.74 -5.70
C GLY A 202 -2.92 19.85 -4.81
N MET A 203 -2.12 20.70 -4.18
CA MET A 203 -2.67 21.84 -3.43
C MET A 203 -3.42 22.80 -4.36
N GLY A 204 -4.67 23.12 -3.98
CA GLY A 204 -5.53 23.99 -4.77
C GLY A 204 -6.18 23.31 -5.98
N GLN A 205 -6.06 22.02 -6.14
CA GLN A 205 -6.82 21.22 -7.10
C GLN A 205 -8.14 20.73 -6.49
N ASP A 206 -9.16 20.54 -7.36
CA ASP A 206 -10.45 19.96 -7.02
C ASP A 206 -10.93 19.14 -8.24
N PRO A 207 -11.08 17.82 -8.15
CA PRO A 207 -10.75 17.00 -6.98
C PRO A 207 -9.24 16.81 -6.76
N ILE A 208 -8.83 16.57 -5.52
CA ILE A 208 -7.52 16.06 -5.17
C ILE A 208 -7.54 14.54 -5.37
N ILE A 209 -6.56 13.98 -6.04
CA ILE A 209 -6.50 12.55 -6.34
C ILE A 209 -5.40 11.83 -5.53
N SER A 210 -5.45 10.52 -5.48
CA SER A 210 -4.50 9.68 -4.72
C SER A 210 -3.04 9.81 -5.21
N ASN A 211 -2.83 10.26 -6.45
CA ASN A 211 -1.50 10.58 -6.98
C ASN A 211 -0.98 11.97 -6.55
N ASP A 212 -1.77 12.72 -5.81
CA ASP A 212 -1.36 13.94 -5.13
C ASP A 212 -0.84 13.60 -3.72
N GLU A 213 -0.56 14.60 -2.91
CA GLU A 213 0.12 14.40 -1.62
C GLU A 213 -0.73 14.80 -0.41
N GLU A 214 -2.06 14.88 -0.55
CA GLU A 214 -2.94 15.24 0.57
C GLU A 214 -2.86 14.23 1.71
N GLN A 215 -2.79 12.95 1.42
CA GLN A 215 -2.64 11.91 2.44
C GLN A 215 -1.34 12.07 3.25
N MET A 216 -0.25 12.50 2.63
CA MET A 216 1.00 12.83 3.31
C MET A 216 0.85 14.08 4.18
N ARG A 217 0.19 15.12 3.66
CA ARG A 217 -0.09 16.34 4.42
C ARG A 217 -0.96 16.08 5.63
N ILE A 218 -1.94 15.17 5.55
CA ILE A 218 -2.76 14.73 6.69
C ILE A 218 -1.86 14.16 7.80
N PHE A 219 -0.94 13.26 7.45
CA PHE A 219 0.01 12.68 8.39
C PHE A 219 0.91 13.76 9.03
N TRP A 220 1.49 14.65 8.23
CA TRP A 220 2.43 15.64 8.72
C TRP A 220 1.77 16.76 9.53
N ARG A 221 0.54 17.16 9.21
CA ARG A 221 -0.24 18.10 10.04
C ARG A 221 -0.46 17.53 11.45
N GLU A 222 -0.78 16.26 11.56
CA GLU A 222 -0.94 15.61 12.87
C GLU A 222 0.39 15.47 13.62
N TRP A 223 1.46 15.13 12.90
CA TRP A 223 2.80 15.09 13.47
C TRP A 223 3.18 16.44 14.08
N ASP A 224 3.05 17.51 13.31
CA ASP A 224 3.36 18.88 13.76
C ASP A 224 2.51 19.28 14.97
N ARG A 225 1.21 19.04 14.92
CA ARG A 225 0.29 19.31 16.02
C ARG A 225 0.74 18.62 17.32
N ARG A 226 1.16 17.38 17.27
CA ARG A 226 1.61 16.62 18.44
C ARG A 226 2.96 17.11 18.98
N ILE A 227 3.89 17.41 18.08
CA ILE A 227 5.21 17.95 18.47
C ILE A 227 5.06 19.33 19.09
N ALA A 228 4.16 20.16 18.58
CA ALA A 228 3.87 21.48 19.16
C ALA A 228 3.10 21.43 20.49
N GLY A 229 2.69 20.25 20.95
CA GLY A 229 1.94 20.08 22.20
C GLY A 229 0.50 20.61 22.15
N MET A 230 -0.06 20.79 20.96
CA MET A 230 -1.44 21.22 20.79
C MET A 230 -2.40 20.07 21.10
N SER A 231 -3.38 20.30 21.98
CA SER A 231 -4.46 19.34 22.23
C SER A 231 -5.40 19.22 21.03
N SER A 232 -5.98 18.04 20.86
CA SER A 232 -7.00 17.76 19.85
C SER A 232 -8.29 18.50 20.11
#